data_c14975e224b3fbd89969305142a378d5
#
_entry.id   c14975e224b3fbd89969305142a378d5
#
_cell.length_a   1.000
_cell.length_b   1.000
_cell.length_c   1.000
_cell.angle_alpha   90.00
_cell.angle_beta   90.00
_cell.angle_gamma   90.00
#
_symmetry.space_group_name_H-M   'P 1'
#
loop_
_entity.id
_entity.type
_entity.pdbx_description
1 polymer ?
#
loop_
_entity_poly.entity_id
_entity_poly.type
_entity_poly.pdbx_seq_one_letter_code
_entity_poly.pdbx_strand_id
1 'polypeptide(L)'
;GVLEEQKRATEAEITAVWLDACEDLSMEKDKQLKLEKNNQHGYFFRLTKKDETAARSKLAKSAQFQILESKKDGSKFTNKKLRALSSKRTDIDRSYEAKQKHLVQRVLDVAVSFVDIFLKASTVLAELDVLCSFAEVAQNAPIPYVRPTMTNADAKELVLLDSRHPLVEVQESCGEFVQNSCKMIKGDSWFQIITGPNMGGKSTFIRQVGVNVLLAQVGSFVPCSKAIIPVRDAIFCRIGAG
;
A
#
# COMPACT_ATOMS: atom_id res chain seq x y z
N GLY A 1 -28.47 -4.83 -12.19
CA GLY A 1 -29.50 -3.77 -12.21
C GLY A 1 -29.93 -3.44 -13.65
N VAL A 2 -30.95 -2.57 -13.81
CA VAL A 2 -31.59 -2.27 -15.10
C VAL A 2 -30.61 -1.98 -16.27
N LEU A 3 -29.56 -1.19 -16.03
CA LEU A 3 -28.56 -0.90 -17.08
C LEU A 3 -27.74 -2.12 -17.47
N GLU A 4 -27.47 -3.02 -16.55
CA GLU A 4 -26.74 -4.24 -16.83
C GLU A 4 -27.58 -5.24 -17.63
N GLU A 5 -28.85 -5.28 -17.34
CA GLU A 5 -29.82 -6.08 -18.09
C GLU A 5 -30.00 -5.53 -19.52
N GLN A 6 -30.11 -4.21 -19.67
CA GLN A 6 -30.14 -3.53 -20.99
C GLN A 6 -28.84 -3.79 -21.77
N LYS A 7 -27.70 -3.82 -21.10
CA LYS A 7 -26.39 -4.12 -21.68
C LYS A 7 -26.36 -5.55 -22.24
N ARG A 8 -26.80 -6.53 -21.45
CA ARG A 8 -26.89 -7.94 -21.86
C ARG A 8 -27.88 -8.15 -23.00
N ALA A 9 -29.04 -7.50 -22.93
CA ALA A 9 -30.04 -7.57 -23.99
C ALA A 9 -29.50 -7.00 -25.31
N THR A 10 -28.82 -5.86 -25.28
CA THR A 10 -28.23 -5.25 -26.47
C THR A 10 -27.08 -6.11 -27.03
N GLU A 11 -26.30 -6.79 -26.21
CA GLU A 11 -25.28 -7.74 -26.67
C GLU A 11 -25.89 -8.95 -27.37
N ALA A 12 -26.99 -9.46 -26.85
CA ALA A 12 -27.73 -10.55 -27.52
C ALA A 12 -28.28 -10.11 -28.89
N GLU A 13 -28.88 -8.89 -28.96
CA GLU A 13 -29.34 -8.31 -30.22
C GLU A 13 -28.19 -8.13 -31.24
N ILE A 14 -27.02 -7.64 -30.79
CA ILE A 14 -25.82 -7.50 -31.63
C ILE A 14 -25.37 -8.87 -32.17
N THR A 15 -25.38 -9.89 -31.31
CA THR A 15 -24.99 -11.24 -31.68
C THR A 15 -25.98 -11.83 -32.73
N ALA A 16 -27.26 -11.57 -32.56
CA ALA A 16 -28.27 -12.01 -33.52
C ALA A 16 -28.04 -11.34 -34.91
N VAL A 17 -27.80 -10.03 -34.94
CA VAL A 17 -27.48 -9.30 -36.18
C VAL A 17 -26.20 -9.80 -36.85
N TRP A 18 -25.24 -10.27 -36.07
CA TRP A 18 -24.03 -10.90 -36.60
C TRP A 18 -24.32 -12.27 -37.24
N LEU A 19 -25.16 -13.09 -36.61
CA LEU A 19 -25.57 -14.38 -37.17
C LEU A 19 -26.35 -14.17 -38.47
N ASP A 20 -27.31 -13.23 -38.51
CA ASP A 20 -28.04 -12.87 -39.75
C ASP A 20 -27.05 -12.47 -40.87
N ALA A 21 -26.03 -11.66 -40.52
CA ALA A 21 -25.00 -11.26 -41.49
C ALA A 21 -24.14 -12.44 -41.96
N CYS A 22 -23.89 -13.44 -41.13
CA CYS A 22 -23.18 -14.67 -41.51
C CYS A 22 -24.01 -15.49 -42.51
N GLU A 23 -25.32 -15.59 -42.30
CA GLU A 23 -26.25 -16.27 -43.21
C GLU A 23 -26.35 -15.55 -44.56
N ASP A 24 -26.60 -14.23 -44.56
CA ASP A 24 -26.69 -13.39 -45.74
C ASP A 24 -25.45 -13.51 -46.63
N LEU A 25 -24.28 -13.52 -46.03
CA LEU A 25 -22.99 -13.63 -46.71
C LEU A 25 -22.57 -15.07 -46.97
N SER A 26 -23.29 -16.07 -46.43
CA SER A 26 -22.92 -17.51 -46.43
C SER A 26 -21.50 -17.74 -45.92
N MET A 27 -21.20 -17.20 -44.74
CA MET A 27 -19.87 -17.22 -44.11
C MET A 27 -19.90 -17.86 -42.73
N GLU A 28 -18.82 -18.52 -42.36
CA GLU A 28 -18.68 -19.10 -41.03
C GLU A 28 -18.36 -18.02 -39.97
N LYS A 29 -19.15 -18.05 -38.89
CA LYS A 29 -18.96 -17.19 -37.72
C LYS A 29 -17.54 -17.36 -37.16
N ASP A 30 -16.88 -16.27 -36.73
CA ASP A 30 -15.55 -16.20 -36.12
C ASP A 30 -14.37 -16.65 -37.02
N LYS A 31 -14.61 -17.48 -38.01
CA LYS A 31 -13.57 -17.91 -38.93
C LYS A 31 -13.40 -16.95 -40.10
N GLN A 32 -14.50 -16.63 -40.78
CA GLN A 32 -14.52 -15.78 -41.98
C GLN A 32 -15.06 -14.40 -41.67
N LEU A 33 -16.24 -14.30 -41.03
CA LEU A 33 -16.84 -13.06 -40.59
C LEU A 33 -16.63 -12.83 -39.11
N LYS A 34 -15.85 -11.82 -38.74
CA LYS A 34 -15.59 -11.43 -37.37
C LYS A 34 -16.39 -10.20 -36.97
N LEU A 35 -16.91 -10.20 -35.75
CA LEU A 35 -17.49 -9.03 -35.12
C LEU A 35 -16.41 -8.39 -34.21
N GLU A 36 -16.05 -7.15 -34.49
CA GLU A 36 -15.06 -6.41 -33.74
C GLU A 36 -15.65 -5.07 -33.27
N LYS A 37 -15.01 -4.49 -32.22
CA LYS A 37 -15.39 -3.16 -31.68
C LYS A 37 -14.16 -2.26 -31.63
N ASN A 38 -14.30 -1.01 -32.02
CA ASN A 38 -13.31 0.03 -31.78
C ASN A 38 -13.96 1.36 -31.37
N ASN A 39 -13.14 2.33 -30.94
CA ASN A 39 -13.63 3.63 -30.48
C ASN A 39 -14.19 4.51 -31.62
N GLN A 40 -13.75 4.31 -32.89
CA GLN A 40 -14.13 5.13 -34.03
C GLN A 40 -15.47 4.71 -34.66
N HIS A 41 -15.70 3.41 -34.78
CA HIS A 41 -16.85 2.86 -35.53
C HIS A 41 -17.83 2.10 -34.63
N GLY A 42 -17.50 1.89 -33.36
CA GLY A 42 -18.24 1.00 -32.47
C GLY A 42 -18.14 -0.46 -32.94
N TYR A 43 -19.24 -1.18 -32.98
CA TYR A 43 -19.27 -2.55 -33.51
C TYR A 43 -19.29 -2.56 -35.02
N PHE A 44 -18.47 -3.41 -35.64
CA PHE A 44 -18.37 -3.58 -37.08
C PHE A 44 -18.02 -5.01 -37.47
N PHE A 45 -18.34 -5.39 -38.67
CA PHE A 45 -17.92 -6.64 -39.28
C PHE A 45 -16.55 -6.50 -39.93
N ARG A 46 -15.72 -7.50 -39.79
CA ARG A 46 -14.41 -7.57 -40.45
C ARG A 46 -14.26 -8.84 -41.25
N LEU A 47 -13.74 -8.69 -42.45
CA LEU A 47 -13.35 -9.77 -43.36
C LEU A 47 -11.87 -9.66 -43.68
N THR A 48 -11.20 -10.82 -43.83
CA THR A 48 -9.84 -10.87 -44.38
C THR A 48 -9.89 -10.58 -45.89
N LYS A 49 -8.75 -10.25 -46.49
CA LYS A 49 -8.69 -9.97 -47.93
C LYS A 49 -9.16 -11.15 -48.81
N LYS A 50 -8.85 -12.37 -48.39
CA LYS A 50 -9.29 -13.60 -49.05
C LYS A 50 -10.81 -13.74 -49.04
N ASP A 51 -11.40 -13.55 -47.86
CA ASP A 51 -12.85 -13.68 -47.67
C ASP A 51 -13.62 -12.52 -48.30
N GLU A 52 -13.07 -11.30 -48.34
CA GLU A 52 -13.62 -10.16 -49.05
C GLU A 52 -13.80 -10.45 -50.53
N THR A 53 -12.81 -11.09 -51.18
CA THR A 53 -12.88 -11.42 -52.62
C THR A 53 -14.03 -12.39 -52.88
N ALA A 54 -14.25 -13.36 -52.00
CA ALA A 54 -15.36 -14.32 -52.06
C ALA A 54 -16.74 -13.65 -51.83
N ALA A 55 -16.80 -12.67 -50.93
CA ALA A 55 -18.05 -11.96 -50.59
C ALA A 55 -18.37 -10.75 -51.50
N ARG A 56 -17.46 -10.32 -52.36
CA ARG A 56 -17.52 -9.05 -53.08
C ARG A 56 -18.79 -8.89 -53.90
N SER A 57 -19.24 -9.94 -54.56
CA SER A 57 -20.48 -9.93 -55.34
C SER A 57 -21.71 -9.79 -54.45
N LYS A 58 -21.72 -10.36 -53.25
CA LYS A 58 -22.84 -10.28 -52.30
C LYS A 58 -22.85 -8.93 -51.57
N LEU A 59 -21.69 -8.43 -51.18
CA LEU A 59 -21.56 -7.10 -50.57
C LEU A 59 -21.97 -5.98 -51.51
N ALA A 60 -21.62 -6.07 -52.80
CA ALA A 60 -21.95 -5.06 -53.79
C ALA A 60 -23.44 -5.09 -54.23
N LYS A 61 -24.07 -6.25 -54.18
CA LYS A 61 -25.50 -6.41 -54.55
C LYS A 61 -26.45 -6.12 -53.38
N SER A 62 -25.97 -6.18 -52.15
CA SER A 62 -26.76 -5.95 -50.95
C SER A 62 -26.65 -4.49 -50.53
N ALA A 63 -27.70 -3.69 -50.76
CA ALA A 63 -27.79 -2.32 -50.23
C ALA A 63 -27.81 -2.22 -48.70
N GLN A 64 -27.75 -3.37 -48.00
CA GLN A 64 -27.80 -3.45 -46.54
C GLN A 64 -26.47 -3.15 -45.89
N PHE A 65 -25.34 -3.41 -46.58
CA PHE A 65 -24.00 -3.27 -45.99
C PHE A 65 -23.30 -1.99 -46.46
N GLN A 66 -22.72 -1.27 -45.50
CA GLN A 66 -21.93 -0.07 -45.74
C GLN A 66 -20.46 -0.32 -45.40
N ILE A 67 -19.57 -0.15 -46.39
CA ILE A 67 -18.13 -0.28 -46.16
C ILE A 67 -17.65 0.93 -45.36
N LEU A 68 -16.97 0.69 -44.26
CA LEU A 68 -16.35 1.70 -43.41
C LEU A 68 -14.89 1.94 -43.81
N GLU A 69 -14.14 0.88 -44.05
CA GLU A 69 -12.72 0.93 -44.38
C GLU A 69 -12.32 -0.30 -45.19
N SER A 70 -11.49 -0.11 -46.21
CA SER A 70 -10.88 -1.21 -46.97
C SER A 70 -9.37 -1.00 -47.00
N LYS A 71 -8.61 -1.97 -46.44
CA LYS A 71 -7.15 -1.98 -46.40
C LYS A 71 -6.57 -3.21 -47.08
N LYS A 72 -5.24 -3.28 -47.14
CA LYS A 72 -4.53 -4.42 -47.74
C LYS A 72 -4.80 -5.76 -47.01
N ASP A 73 -5.14 -5.71 -45.74
CA ASP A 73 -5.39 -6.85 -44.86
C ASP A 73 -6.86 -7.24 -44.74
N GLY A 74 -7.79 -6.47 -45.36
CA GLY A 74 -9.22 -6.78 -45.39
C GLY A 74 -10.12 -5.56 -45.36
N SER A 75 -11.41 -5.80 -45.20
CA SER A 75 -12.45 -4.77 -45.19
C SER A 75 -13.25 -4.79 -43.88
N LYS A 76 -13.58 -3.58 -43.43
CA LYS A 76 -14.50 -3.33 -42.31
C LYS A 76 -15.78 -2.76 -42.85
N PHE A 77 -16.91 -3.28 -42.43
CA PHE A 77 -18.23 -2.83 -42.90
C PHE A 77 -19.26 -2.98 -41.77
N THR A 78 -20.39 -2.35 -41.96
CA THR A 78 -21.51 -2.37 -41.02
C THR A 78 -22.84 -2.46 -41.76
N ASN A 79 -23.93 -2.67 -41.04
CA ASN A 79 -25.26 -2.49 -41.56
C ASN A 79 -26.05 -1.51 -40.66
N LYS A 80 -27.20 -1.06 -41.15
CA LYS A 80 -28.04 -0.10 -40.43
C LYS A 80 -28.47 -0.57 -39.05
N LYS A 81 -28.76 -1.88 -38.89
CA LYS A 81 -29.15 -2.49 -37.63
C LYS A 81 -27.97 -2.50 -36.63
N LEU A 82 -26.80 -2.98 -37.05
CA LEU A 82 -25.61 -3.02 -36.21
C LEU A 82 -25.18 -1.64 -35.76
N ARG A 83 -25.26 -0.64 -36.65
CA ARG A 83 -24.91 0.75 -36.33
C ARG A 83 -25.83 1.34 -35.25
N ALA A 84 -27.15 1.10 -35.37
CA ALA A 84 -28.12 1.55 -34.38
C ALA A 84 -27.90 0.89 -33.03
N LEU A 85 -27.64 -0.43 -33.00
CA LEU A 85 -27.34 -1.18 -31.78
C LEU A 85 -25.99 -0.76 -31.15
N SER A 86 -25.01 -0.47 -31.99
CA SER A 86 -23.71 0.04 -31.54
C SER A 86 -23.85 1.40 -30.85
N SER A 87 -24.64 2.31 -31.38
CA SER A 87 -24.95 3.60 -30.74
C SER A 87 -25.69 3.40 -29.42
N LYS A 88 -26.78 2.60 -29.44
CA LYS A 88 -27.54 2.25 -28.23
C LYS A 88 -26.62 1.68 -27.11
N ARG A 89 -25.71 0.78 -27.50
CA ARG A 89 -24.72 0.20 -26.54
C ARG A 89 -23.75 1.24 -25.99
N THR A 90 -23.28 2.17 -26.81
CA THR A 90 -22.40 3.26 -26.39
C THR A 90 -23.08 4.17 -25.36
N ASP A 91 -24.37 4.49 -25.62
CA ASP A 91 -25.15 5.32 -24.69
C ASP A 91 -25.42 4.63 -23.36
N ILE A 92 -25.66 3.30 -23.38
CA ILE A 92 -25.79 2.49 -22.17
C ILE A 92 -24.45 2.45 -21.40
N ASP A 93 -23.33 2.24 -22.09
CA ASP A 93 -22.01 2.20 -21.47
C ASP A 93 -21.69 3.56 -20.80
N ARG A 94 -21.95 4.70 -21.48
CA ARG A 94 -21.80 6.04 -20.89
C ARG A 94 -22.68 6.26 -19.66
N SER A 95 -23.93 5.84 -19.72
CA SER A 95 -24.86 5.96 -18.61
C SER A 95 -24.45 5.11 -17.42
N TYR A 96 -23.91 3.92 -17.68
CA TYR A 96 -23.38 3.03 -16.68
C TYR A 96 -22.15 3.65 -15.99
N GLU A 97 -21.19 4.14 -16.75
CA GLU A 97 -19.99 4.79 -16.24
C GLU A 97 -20.32 6.04 -15.41
N ALA A 98 -21.25 6.86 -15.88
CA ALA A 98 -21.69 8.06 -15.13
C ALA A 98 -22.33 7.69 -13.79
N LYS A 99 -23.23 6.68 -13.77
CA LYS A 99 -23.84 6.20 -12.53
C LYS A 99 -22.82 5.57 -11.58
N GLN A 100 -21.90 4.78 -12.11
CA GLN A 100 -20.82 4.18 -11.32
C GLN A 100 -19.94 5.25 -10.67
N LYS A 101 -19.51 6.25 -11.45
CA LYS A 101 -18.72 7.38 -10.94
C LYS A 101 -19.46 8.12 -9.82
N HIS A 102 -20.75 8.39 -10.02
CA HIS A 102 -21.56 9.06 -8.99
C HIS A 102 -21.69 8.22 -7.72
N LEU A 103 -21.89 6.91 -7.82
CA LEU A 103 -21.97 6.02 -6.66
C LEU A 103 -20.64 5.95 -5.90
N VAL A 104 -19.54 5.82 -6.63
CA VAL A 104 -18.19 5.83 -6.04
C VAL A 104 -17.94 7.14 -5.30
N GLN A 105 -18.28 8.28 -5.92
CA GLN A 105 -18.13 9.59 -5.28
C GLN A 105 -18.92 9.67 -3.98
N ARG A 106 -20.17 9.22 -3.97
CA ARG A 106 -20.99 9.21 -2.74
C ARG A 106 -20.38 8.36 -1.63
N VAL A 107 -19.82 7.19 -1.97
CA VAL A 107 -19.13 6.33 -0.99
C VAL A 107 -17.90 7.04 -0.43
N LEU A 108 -17.12 7.70 -1.30
CA LEU A 108 -15.96 8.48 -0.88
C LEU A 108 -16.37 9.66 0.03
N ASP A 109 -17.43 10.39 -0.31
CA ASP A 109 -17.90 11.51 0.49
C ASP A 109 -18.33 11.04 1.89
N VAL A 110 -19.01 9.89 1.98
CA VAL A 110 -19.35 9.27 3.27
C VAL A 110 -18.10 8.84 4.02
N ALA A 111 -17.14 8.19 3.37
CA ALA A 111 -15.89 7.77 4.01
C ALA A 111 -15.09 8.98 4.54
N VAL A 112 -15.01 10.06 3.77
CA VAL A 112 -14.33 11.31 4.17
C VAL A 112 -14.97 11.92 5.41
N SER A 113 -16.29 11.81 5.60
CA SER A 113 -16.96 12.34 6.80
C SER A 113 -16.53 11.63 8.10
N PHE A 114 -15.92 10.46 8.01
CA PHE A 114 -15.40 9.69 9.16
C PHE A 114 -13.89 9.81 9.37
N VAL A 115 -13.17 10.57 8.54
CA VAL A 115 -11.69 10.67 8.59
C VAL A 115 -11.20 11.08 9.98
N ASP A 116 -11.80 12.07 10.60
CA ASP A 116 -11.39 12.56 11.93
C ASP A 116 -11.55 11.47 13.01
N ILE A 117 -12.59 10.66 12.90
CA ILE A 117 -12.83 9.54 13.82
C ILE A 117 -11.78 8.46 13.61
N PHE A 118 -11.48 8.11 12.35
CA PHE A 118 -10.45 7.12 12.03
C PHE A 118 -9.06 7.56 12.47
N LEU A 119 -8.73 8.85 12.29
CA LEU A 119 -7.45 9.40 12.75
C LEU A 119 -7.32 9.32 14.28
N LYS A 120 -8.36 9.70 15.02
CA LYS A 120 -8.38 9.58 16.49
C LYS A 120 -8.25 8.13 16.94
N ALA A 121 -9.01 7.23 16.34
CA ALA A 121 -8.92 5.80 16.65
C ALA A 121 -7.54 5.23 16.35
N SER A 122 -6.96 5.59 15.20
CA SER A 122 -5.60 5.18 14.81
C SER A 122 -4.54 5.67 15.79
N THR A 123 -4.66 6.92 16.27
CA THR A 123 -3.72 7.47 17.26
C THR A 123 -3.78 6.69 18.59
N VAL A 124 -4.98 6.42 19.09
CA VAL A 124 -5.16 5.65 20.35
C VAL A 124 -4.65 4.22 20.19
N LEU A 125 -4.93 3.57 19.07
CA LEU A 125 -4.43 2.21 18.79
C LEU A 125 -2.91 2.18 18.67
N ALA A 126 -2.29 3.17 18.02
CA ALA A 126 -0.84 3.27 17.90
C ALA A 126 -0.17 3.47 19.27
N GLU A 127 -0.74 4.31 20.14
CA GLU A 127 -0.24 4.48 21.50
C GLU A 127 -0.33 3.18 22.30
N LEU A 128 -1.47 2.49 22.23
CA LEU A 128 -1.65 1.20 22.89
C LEU A 128 -0.65 0.14 22.38
N ASP A 129 -0.43 0.07 21.08
CA ASP A 129 0.53 -0.86 20.46
C ASP A 129 1.95 -0.64 20.96
N VAL A 130 2.39 0.63 21.04
CA VAL A 130 3.70 0.98 21.60
C VAL A 130 3.82 0.59 23.08
N LEU A 131 2.80 0.87 23.90
CA LEU A 131 2.80 0.51 25.31
C LEU A 131 2.83 -1.01 25.53
N CYS A 132 2.08 -1.76 24.73
CA CYS A 132 2.11 -3.22 24.75
C CYS A 132 3.50 -3.75 24.36
N SER A 133 4.13 -3.19 23.33
CA SER A 133 5.48 -3.56 22.92
C SER A 133 6.52 -3.29 24.00
N PHE A 134 6.45 -2.16 24.69
CA PHE A 134 7.34 -1.88 25.83
C PHE A 134 7.11 -2.85 27.00
N ALA A 135 5.87 -3.19 27.29
CA ALA A 135 5.55 -4.14 28.35
C ALA A 135 6.07 -5.54 28.02
N GLU A 136 5.89 -5.99 26.77
CA GLU A 136 6.38 -7.28 26.28
C GLU A 136 7.90 -7.39 26.38
N VAL A 137 8.63 -6.37 25.92
CA VAL A 137 10.10 -6.32 26.02
C VAL A 137 10.54 -6.36 27.48
N ALA A 138 9.91 -5.58 28.35
CA ALA A 138 10.28 -5.52 29.77
C ALA A 138 10.02 -6.85 30.53
N GLN A 139 8.94 -7.55 30.15
CA GLN A 139 8.53 -8.81 30.77
C GLN A 139 9.40 -10.00 30.30
N ASN A 140 9.76 -10.03 29.02
CA ASN A 140 10.51 -11.13 28.41
C ASN A 140 12.03 -10.92 28.48
N ALA A 141 12.50 -9.85 29.10
CA ALA A 141 13.93 -9.61 29.29
C ALA A 141 14.58 -10.70 30.18
N PRO A 142 15.84 -11.12 29.94
CA PRO A 142 16.54 -12.12 30.76
C PRO A 142 16.59 -11.75 32.24
N ILE A 143 16.73 -10.47 32.53
CA ILE A 143 16.63 -9.88 33.87
C ILE A 143 15.58 -8.77 33.79
N PRO A 144 14.58 -8.74 34.68
CA PRO A 144 13.47 -7.77 34.61
C PRO A 144 13.96 -6.33 34.49
N TYR A 145 13.29 -5.56 33.62
CA TYR A 145 13.51 -4.12 33.51
C TYR A 145 12.77 -3.40 34.65
N VAL A 146 13.29 -2.25 35.06
CA VAL A 146 12.67 -1.42 36.11
C VAL A 146 12.06 -0.14 35.51
N ARG A 147 11.03 0.35 36.19
CA ARG A 147 10.45 1.66 35.86
C ARG A 147 11.43 2.76 36.30
N PRO A 148 11.93 3.62 35.39
CA PRO A 148 12.80 4.72 35.75
C PRO A 148 12.03 5.80 36.51
N THR A 149 12.72 6.42 37.49
CA THR A 149 12.23 7.65 38.12
C THR A 149 12.68 8.83 37.27
N MET A 150 11.74 9.45 36.57
CA MET A 150 12.03 10.65 35.79
C MET A 150 12.04 11.88 36.71
N THR A 151 13.06 12.72 36.59
CA THR A 151 13.21 13.95 37.37
C THR A 151 13.31 15.17 36.47
N ASN A 152 13.12 16.36 36.99
CA ASN A 152 13.22 17.60 36.25
C ASN A 152 14.62 17.78 35.64
N ALA A 153 14.74 18.56 34.57
CA ALA A 153 16.01 18.85 33.90
C ALA A 153 17.10 19.43 34.83
N ASP A 154 16.68 20.16 35.86
CA ASP A 154 17.57 20.78 36.87
C ASP A 154 18.04 19.82 37.94
N ALA A 155 17.53 18.60 37.94
CA ALA A 155 17.95 17.60 38.93
C ALA A 155 19.46 17.36 38.86
N LYS A 156 20.06 17.19 40.05
CA LYS A 156 21.52 17.17 40.19
C LYS A 156 22.12 15.78 39.96
N GLU A 157 21.32 14.76 39.79
CA GLU A 157 21.84 13.38 39.68
C GLU A 157 21.23 12.62 38.50
N LEU A 158 22.08 11.84 37.82
CA LEU A 158 21.71 10.74 36.94
C LEU A 158 22.26 9.47 37.53
N VAL A 159 21.41 8.50 37.79
CA VAL A 159 21.79 7.23 38.42
C VAL A 159 21.22 6.07 37.60
N LEU A 160 22.10 5.18 37.15
CA LEU A 160 21.79 3.90 36.53
C LEU A 160 22.57 2.82 37.32
N LEU A 161 21.89 2.03 38.14
CA LEU A 161 22.53 0.94 38.86
C LEU A 161 22.36 -0.37 38.11
N ASP A 162 23.45 -1.16 38.07
CA ASP A 162 23.48 -2.47 37.44
C ASP A 162 22.88 -2.46 36.05
N SER A 163 23.19 -1.40 35.32
CA SER A 163 22.61 -1.16 34.01
C SER A 163 23.21 -2.09 32.96
N ARG A 164 22.40 -2.44 31.97
CA ARG A 164 22.74 -3.32 30.86
C ARG A 164 22.44 -2.66 29.52
N HIS A 165 23.01 -3.18 28.46
CA HIS A 165 22.72 -2.71 27.13
C HIS A 165 21.61 -3.57 26.50
N PRO A 166 20.40 -3.06 26.22
CA PRO A 166 19.24 -3.87 25.85
C PRO A 166 19.45 -4.72 24.60
N LEU A 167 20.24 -4.24 23.63
CA LEU A 167 20.52 -4.97 22.41
C LEU A 167 21.70 -5.94 22.52
N VAL A 168 22.62 -5.72 23.47
CA VAL A 168 23.80 -6.57 23.61
C VAL A 168 23.51 -7.74 24.54
N GLU A 169 22.74 -7.52 25.61
CA GLU A 169 22.41 -8.58 26.58
C GLU A 169 21.61 -9.75 25.99
N VAL A 170 20.90 -9.53 24.87
CA VAL A 170 20.09 -10.56 24.18
C VAL A 170 20.85 -11.28 23.05
N GLN A 171 22.12 -10.89 22.79
CA GLN A 171 22.91 -11.54 21.73
C GLN A 171 23.52 -12.85 22.25
N GLU A 172 23.23 -13.95 21.54
CA GLU A 172 23.79 -15.28 21.86
C GLU A 172 25.32 -15.30 21.91
N SER A 173 25.99 -14.45 21.13
CA SER A 173 27.45 -14.33 21.08
C SER A 173 28.08 -13.60 22.29
N CYS A 174 27.26 -12.95 23.11
CA CYS A 174 27.75 -12.11 24.22
C CYS A 174 28.01 -12.89 25.49
N GLY A 175 27.46 -14.10 25.63
CA GLY A 175 27.47 -14.82 26.91
C GLY A 175 26.70 -14.04 27.97
N GLU A 176 27.17 -14.11 29.24
CA GLU A 176 26.58 -13.35 30.35
C GLU A 176 27.03 -11.88 30.29
N PHE A 177 26.08 -10.94 30.16
CA PHE A 177 26.39 -9.51 30.11
C PHE A 177 26.80 -8.99 31.49
N VAL A 178 28.01 -8.41 31.60
CA VAL A 178 28.49 -7.80 32.84
C VAL A 178 27.79 -6.46 33.05
N GLN A 179 27.02 -6.35 34.14
CA GLN A 179 26.27 -5.15 34.51
C GLN A 179 27.23 -4.02 34.93
N ASN A 180 26.89 -2.78 34.61
CA ASN A 180 27.69 -1.61 34.93
C ASN A 180 26.84 -0.50 35.53
N SER A 181 27.30 0.15 36.57
CA SER A 181 26.61 1.29 37.16
C SER A 181 27.20 2.61 36.68
N CYS A 182 26.32 3.58 36.42
CA CYS A 182 26.68 4.94 36.08
C CYS A 182 26.01 5.89 37.07
N LYS A 183 26.81 6.70 37.75
CA LYS A 183 26.32 7.71 38.67
C LYS A 183 27.01 9.04 38.36
N MET A 184 26.22 10.05 37.98
CA MET A 184 26.70 11.38 37.68
C MET A 184 25.99 12.40 38.58
N ILE A 185 26.76 13.17 39.35
CA ILE A 185 26.22 14.14 40.30
C ILE A 185 26.77 15.51 39.96
N LYS A 186 25.87 16.49 39.70
CA LYS A 186 26.23 17.87 39.37
C LYS A 186 26.96 18.54 40.56
N GLY A 187 28.16 19.01 40.29
CA GLY A 187 29.02 19.62 41.32
C GLY A 187 30.00 18.66 42.00
N ASP A 188 29.92 17.36 41.72
CA ASP A 188 30.83 16.35 42.22
C ASP A 188 31.42 15.49 41.06
N SER A 189 30.65 14.65 40.44
CA SER A 189 31.09 13.68 39.44
C SER A 189 30.29 13.80 38.13
N TRP A 190 30.25 15.02 37.57
CA TRP A 190 29.46 15.32 36.35
C TRP A 190 30.18 14.96 35.05
N PHE A 191 31.44 14.58 35.13
CA PHE A 191 32.25 14.17 33.99
C PHE A 191 32.97 12.86 34.31
N GLN A 192 32.94 11.91 33.39
CA GLN A 192 33.58 10.59 33.57
C GLN A 192 34.55 10.30 32.42
N ILE A 193 35.75 9.83 32.75
CA ILE A 193 36.72 9.34 31.79
C ILE A 193 36.73 7.81 31.87
N ILE A 194 36.35 7.15 30.75
CA ILE A 194 36.28 5.70 30.66
C ILE A 194 37.51 5.19 29.91
N THR A 195 38.38 4.45 30.61
CA THR A 195 39.60 3.86 30.08
C THR A 195 39.56 2.33 30.15
N GLY A 196 40.38 1.67 29.36
CA GLY A 196 40.50 0.20 29.35
C GLY A 196 41.04 -0.33 28.03
N PRO A 197 41.28 -1.65 27.92
CA PRO A 197 41.80 -2.27 26.70
C PRO A 197 40.83 -2.18 25.52
N ASN A 198 41.37 -2.38 24.30
CA ASN A 198 40.52 -2.52 23.14
C ASN A 198 39.65 -3.77 23.32
N MET A 199 38.38 -3.67 22.81
CA MET A 199 37.34 -4.70 23.03
C MET A 199 36.87 -4.88 24.49
N GLY A 200 37.34 -4.07 25.43
CA GLY A 200 36.92 -4.11 26.85
C GLY A 200 35.56 -3.51 27.17
N GLY A 201 34.72 -3.26 26.19
CA GLY A 201 33.33 -2.79 26.41
C GLY A 201 33.17 -1.28 26.60
N LYS A 202 34.22 -0.45 26.46
CA LYS A 202 34.14 1.01 26.63
C LYS A 202 33.04 1.67 25.81
N SER A 203 33.00 1.36 24.53
CA SER A 203 31.98 1.91 23.59
C SER A 203 30.59 1.38 23.90
N THR A 204 30.48 0.13 24.33
CA THR A 204 29.20 -0.47 24.76
C THR A 204 28.67 0.24 25.99
N PHE A 205 29.52 0.54 26.99
CA PHE A 205 29.13 1.27 28.19
C PHE A 205 28.61 2.68 27.89
N ILE A 206 29.32 3.44 27.03
CA ILE A 206 28.87 4.79 26.64
C ILE A 206 27.52 4.74 25.95
N ARG A 207 27.37 3.81 25.00
CA ARG A 207 26.09 3.61 24.29
C ARG A 207 24.97 3.18 25.22
N GLN A 208 25.27 2.26 26.15
CA GLN A 208 24.33 1.77 27.15
C GLN A 208 23.72 2.90 27.98
N VAL A 209 24.52 3.85 28.47
CA VAL A 209 24.03 5.02 29.19
C VAL A 209 23.07 5.85 28.30
N GLY A 210 23.49 6.16 27.10
CA GLY A 210 22.64 6.95 26.15
C GLY A 210 21.34 6.26 25.79
N VAL A 211 21.36 4.96 25.50
CA VAL A 211 20.19 4.17 25.17
C VAL A 211 19.21 4.07 26.35
N ASN A 212 19.73 3.87 27.58
CA ASN A 212 18.88 3.82 28.77
C ASN A 212 18.18 5.16 29.06
N VAL A 213 18.88 6.28 28.86
CA VAL A 213 18.26 7.61 28.96
C VAL A 213 17.19 7.81 27.89
N LEU A 214 17.45 7.38 26.65
CA LEU A 214 16.47 7.45 25.55
C LEU A 214 15.23 6.60 25.85
N LEU A 215 15.40 5.33 26.22
CA LEU A 215 14.30 4.43 26.59
C LEU A 215 13.43 5.01 27.70
N ALA A 216 14.06 5.56 28.74
CA ALA A 216 13.33 6.20 29.83
C ALA A 216 12.48 7.38 29.35
N GLN A 217 13.00 8.22 28.45
CA GLN A 217 12.30 9.42 27.96
C GLN A 217 11.17 9.11 27.00
N VAL A 218 11.23 7.99 26.27
CA VAL A 218 10.09 7.54 25.43
C VAL A 218 9.04 6.75 26.22
N GLY A 219 9.24 6.56 27.55
CA GLY A 219 8.25 5.92 28.43
C GLY A 219 8.45 4.41 28.62
N SER A 220 9.54 3.84 28.15
CA SER A 220 9.88 2.42 28.37
C SER A 220 10.47 2.18 29.75
N PHE A 221 10.39 0.93 30.23
CA PHE A 221 11.21 0.43 31.31
C PHE A 221 12.67 0.29 30.84
N VAL A 222 13.61 0.27 31.78
CA VAL A 222 15.05 0.26 31.48
C VAL A 222 15.76 -0.94 32.14
N PRO A 223 16.77 -1.51 31.48
CA PRO A 223 17.54 -2.66 31.97
C PRO A 223 18.52 -2.25 33.08
N CYS A 224 17.97 -1.91 34.22
CA CYS A 224 18.72 -1.49 35.42
C CYS A 224 18.11 -2.15 36.67
N SER A 225 18.84 -2.17 37.80
CA SER A 225 18.25 -2.46 39.11
C SER A 225 17.57 -1.22 39.69
N LYS A 226 18.09 -0.02 39.39
CA LYS A 226 17.50 1.28 39.76
C LYS A 226 17.90 2.33 38.71
N ALA A 227 16.96 3.19 38.32
CA ALA A 227 17.24 4.31 37.43
C ALA A 227 16.58 5.60 37.94
N ILE A 228 17.39 6.67 38.04
CA ILE A 228 16.94 8.05 38.29
C ILE A 228 17.51 8.86 37.17
N ILE A 229 16.62 9.42 36.32
CA ILE A 229 17.03 10.04 35.06
C ILE A 229 16.40 11.41 34.94
N PRO A 230 17.19 12.49 34.90
CA PRO A 230 16.67 13.82 34.59
C PRO A 230 16.32 13.93 33.11
N VAL A 231 15.24 14.65 32.81
CA VAL A 231 14.85 14.96 31.42
C VAL A 231 15.97 15.69 30.69
N ARG A 232 16.30 15.25 29.50
CA ARG A 232 17.35 15.79 28.65
C ARG A 232 16.79 16.22 27.28
N ASP A 233 17.20 17.39 26.83
CA ASP A 233 16.80 17.96 25.54
C ASP A 233 17.50 17.29 24.37
N ALA A 234 18.72 16.79 24.59
CA ALA A 234 19.53 16.15 23.57
C ALA A 234 20.51 15.13 24.14
N ILE A 235 20.81 14.11 23.34
CA ILE A 235 21.85 13.11 23.59
C ILE A 235 22.80 13.14 22.41
N PHE A 236 24.07 13.50 22.66
CA PHE A 236 25.10 13.51 21.64
C PHE A 236 26.07 12.35 21.85
N CYS A 237 26.26 11.53 20.87
CA CYS A 237 27.18 10.41 20.92
C CYS A 237 28.09 10.42 19.70
N ARG A 238 29.41 10.58 19.90
CA ARG A 238 30.40 10.40 18.83
C ARG A 238 30.91 8.97 18.89
N ILE A 239 30.55 8.16 17.92
CA ILE A 239 30.96 6.77 17.80
C ILE A 239 31.91 6.64 16.61
N GLY A 240 33.13 6.19 16.89
CA GLY A 240 34.09 5.82 15.87
C GLY A 240 34.90 6.98 15.30
N ALA A 241 36.15 6.98 15.63
CA ALA A 241 37.24 7.32 14.79
C ALA A 241 38.37 6.40 15.27
N GLY A 242 38.41 5.22 14.75
CA GLY A 242 39.55 4.35 14.74
C GLY A 242 39.99 4.20 13.33
#